data_62263efd7ad3f8dd7f54fd3f25a14074
#
_entry.id   62263efd7ad3f8dd7f54fd3f25a14074
#
_cell.length_a   1.000
_cell.length_b   1.000
_cell.length_c   1.000
_cell.angle_alpha   90.00
_cell.angle_beta   90.00
_cell.angle_gamma   90.00
#
_symmetry.space_group_name_H-M   'P 1'
#
loop_
_entity.id
_entity.type
_entity.pdbx_description
1 polymer ?
#
loop_
_entity_poly.entity_id
_entity_poly.type
_entity_poly.pdbx_seq_one_letter_code
_entity_poly.pdbx_strand_id
1 'polypeptide(L)'
;KFLRDLVADKKDVTVKLTIPSPSQLYFELIRTEDHIEGYEKFYPTFEELKDAIVAAYKQVIADLYNEGLRVLQFDDCTWGALADDGFANRFRDARPLEEVRREYAARCLALNNETIEGKPGDLVINTHVCRGNFASKWISQGGYQNVEDELLAGENVNAYYLEYDTDRAGDF
;
A
#
# COMPACT_ATOMS: atom_id res chain seq x y z
N LYS A 1 -20.51 4.91 -9.12
CA LYS A 1 -21.90 5.28 -9.46
C LYS A 1 -22.91 4.45 -8.66
N PHE A 2 -22.98 3.13 -8.82
CA PHE A 2 -23.97 2.27 -8.13
C PHE A 2 -24.07 2.53 -6.62
N LEU A 3 -22.95 2.48 -5.89
CA LEU A 3 -22.95 2.70 -4.43
C LEU A 3 -23.42 4.13 -4.05
N ARG A 4 -23.00 5.13 -4.81
CA ARG A 4 -23.45 6.51 -4.60
C ARG A 4 -24.97 6.64 -4.77
N ASP A 5 -25.50 6.05 -5.84
CA ASP A 5 -26.94 6.09 -6.12
C ASP A 5 -27.73 5.33 -5.05
N LEU A 6 -27.18 4.23 -4.50
CA LEU A 6 -27.79 3.43 -3.42
C LEU A 6 -27.94 4.19 -2.09
N VAL A 7 -27.04 5.15 -1.82
CA VAL A 7 -27.05 5.92 -0.56
C VAL A 7 -27.47 7.37 -0.74
N ALA A 8 -27.99 7.74 -1.93
CA ALA A 8 -28.31 9.13 -2.27
C ALA A 8 -29.35 9.78 -1.33
N ASP A 9 -30.25 8.99 -0.74
CA ASP A 9 -31.26 9.42 0.22
C ASP A 9 -30.82 9.34 1.69
N LYS A 10 -29.61 8.85 1.96
CA LYS A 10 -29.09 8.61 3.31
C LYS A 10 -28.11 9.72 3.72
N LYS A 11 -28.46 10.47 4.77
CA LYS A 11 -27.68 11.63 5.23
C LYS A 11 -26.41 11.25 6.00
N ASP A 12 -26.39 10.08 6.65
CA ASP A 12 -25.34 9.66 7.57
C ASP A 12 -24.49 8.51 7.01
N VAL A 13 -24.51 8.30 5.68
CA VAL A 13 -23.78 7.24 5.01
C VAL A 13 -22.85 7.82 3.95
N THR A 14 -21.58 7.48 4.05
CA THR A 14 -20.57 7.83 3.05
C THR A 14 -20.05 6.58 2.36
N VAL A 15 -19.96 6.64 1.04
CA VAL A 15 -19.36 5.55 0.26
C VAL A 15 -17.86 5.55 0.48
N LYS A 16 -17.32 4.41 0.91
CA LYS A 16 -15.90 4.10 0.94
C LYS A 16 -15.59 3.01 -0.07
N LEU A 17 -14.49 3.15 -0.79
CA LEU A 17 -13.95 2.14 -1.68
C LEU A 17 -12.56 1.74 -1.22
N THR A 18 -12.19 0.48 -1.46
CA THR A 18 -10.83 -0.03 -1.22
C THR A 18 -10.19 -0.48 -2.52
N ILE A 19 -8.93 -0.20 -2.67
CA ILE A 19 -8.09 -0.70 -3.78
C ILE A 19 -6.73 -1.13 -3.21
N PRO A 20 -6.01 -2.06 -3.85
CA PRO A 20 -4.62 -2.31 -3.49
C PRO A 20 -3.82 -1.01 -3.51
N SER A 21 -2.85 -0.86 -2.61
CA SER A 21 -1.96 0.31 -2.62
C SER A 21 -1.00 0.29 -3.83
N PRO A 22 -0.41 1.44 -4.20
CA PRO A 22 0.67 1.48 -5.19
C PRO A 22 1.85 0.58 -4.83
N SER A 23 2.25 0.57 -3.55
CA SER A 23 3.28 -0.31 -3.00
C SER A 23 2.92 -1.79 -3.11
N GLN A 24 1.65 -2.16 -2.88
CA GLN A 24 1.17 -3.53 -3.05
C GLN A 24 1.27 -3.98 -4.51
N LEU A 25 0.92 -3.12 -5.47
CA LEU A 25 1.12 -3.44 -6.89
C LEU A 25 2.61 -3.64 -7.21
N TYR A 26 3.48 -2.77 -6.70
CA TYR A 26 4.93 -2.93 -6.86
C TYR A 26 5.42 -4.28 -6.33
N PHE A 27 5.00 -4.68 -5.13
CA PHE A 27 5.38 -5.98 -4.54
C PHE A 27 4.88 -7.17 -5.36
N GLU A 28 3.71 -7.10 -5.97
CA GLU A 28 3.24 -8.15 -6.88
C GLU A 28 4.09 -8.21 -8.16
N LEU A 29 4.57 -7.08 -8.66
CA LEU A 29 5.43 -7.02 -9.85
C LEU A 29 6.85 -7.56 -9.59
N ILE A 30 7.36 -7.45 -8.36
CA ILE A 30 8.68 -7.99 -8.01
C ILE A 30 8.64 -9.36 -7.33
N ARG A 31 7.47 -9.98 -7.29
CA ARG A 31 7.22 -11.21 -6.53
C ARG A 31 7.97 -12.44 -7.07
N THR A 32 8.17 -12.52 -8.38
CA THR A 32 8.84 -13.62 -9.07
C THR A 32 9.77 -13.10 -10.16
N GLU A 33 10.80 -13.88 -10.52
CA GLU A 33 11.71 -13.54 -11.61
C GLU A 33 10.97 -13.28 -12.93
N ASP A 34 9.99 -14.11 -13.28
CA ASP A 34 9.18 -13.94 -14.49
C ASP A 34 8.44 -12.59 -14.51
N HIS A 35 7.95 -12.12 -13.35
CA HIS A 35 7.30 -10.81 -13.23
C HIS A 35 8.31 -9.69 -13.43
N ILE A 36 9.50 -9.80 -12.82
CA ILE A 36 10.58 -8.83 -12.94
C ILE A 36 11.01 -8.74 -14.41
N GLU A 37 11.35 -9.84 -15.04
CA GLU A 37 11.69 -9.89 -16.47
C GLU A 37 10.56 -9.33 -17.36
N GLY A 38 9.32 -9.49 -16.92
CA GLY A 38 8.14 -8.99 -17.63
C GLY A 38 8.09 -7.47 -17.69
N TYR A 39 8.20 -6.80 -16.55
CA TYR A 39 8.08 -5.35 -16.49
C TYR A 39 9.36 -4.62 -16.90
N GLU A 40 10.56 -5.19 -16.63
CA GLU A 40 11.84 -4.57 -16.98
C GLU A 40 12.02 -4.33 -18.49
N LYS A 41 11.31 -5.06 -19.32
CA LYS A 41 11.27 -4.80 -20.77
C LYS A 41 10.67 -3.43 -21.13
N PHE A 42 9.83 -2.88 -20.25
CA PHE A 42 9.13 -1.62 -20.45
C PHE A 42 9.61 -0.53 -19.49
N TYR A 43 10.03 -0.92 -18.29
CA TYR A 43 10.45 -0.05 -17.19
C TYR A 43 11.75 -0.63 -16.60
N PRO A 44 12.92 -0.35 -17.21
CA PRO A 44 14.20 -0.95 -16.82
C PRO A 44 14.75 -0.44 -15.48
N THR A 45 14.19 0.64 -14.94
CA THR A 45 14.60 1.19 -13.64
C THR A 45 13.41 1.30 -12.70
N PHE A 46 13.70 1.30 -11.37
CA PHE A 46 12.66 1.54 -10.36
C PHE A 46 11.96 2.88 -10.58
N GLU A 47 12.68 3.95 -10.93
CA GLU A 47 12.10 5.27 -11.13
C GLU A 47 11.09 5.29 -12.28
N GLU A 48 11.41 4.65 -13.41
CA GLU A 48 10.48 4.55 -14.53
C GLU A 48 9.23 3.73 -14.18
N LEU A 49 9.40 2.63 -13.46
CA LEU A 49 8.28 1.83 -12.97
C LEU A 49 7.44 2.61 -11.96
N LYS A 50 8.09 3.30 -10.99
CA LYS A 50 7.43 4.15 -10.00
C LYS A 50 6.57 5.22 -10.69
N ASP A 51 7.15 5.96 -11.62
CA ASP A 51 6.46 7.02 -12.33
C ASP A 51 5.22 6.51 -13.08
N ALA A 52 5.32 5.34 -13.71
CA ALA A 52 4.20 4.70 -14.39
C ALA A 52 3.08 4.27 -13.41
N ILE A 53 3.44 3.66 -12.29
CA ILE A 53 2.48 3.27 -11.24
C ILE A 53 1.80 4.51 -10.67
N VAL A 54 2.56 5.52 -10.28
CA VAL A 54 2.04 6.78 -9.72
C VAL A 54 1.07 7.45 -10.69
N ALA A 55 1.43 7.56 -11.96
CA ALA A 55 0.57 8.16 -12.99
C ALA A 55 -0.75 7.39 -13.14
N ALA A 56 -0.70 6.06 -13.20
CA ALA A 56 -1.89 5.21 -13.31
C ALA A 56 -2.81 5.37 -12.09
N TYR A 57 -2.25 5.36 -10.88
CA TYR A 57 -3.05 5.53 -9.65
C TYR A 57 -3.63 6.93 -9.51
N LYS A 58 -2.88 7.98 -9.86
CA LYS A 58 -3.43 9.36 -9.90
C LYS A 58 -4.63 9.46 -10.84
N GLN A 59 -4.58 8.80 -12.00
CA GLN A 59 -5.72 8.75 -12.92
C GLN A 59 -6.91 8.00 -12.29
N VAL A 60 -6.69 6.84 -11.68
CA VAL A 60 -7.76 6.07 -11.00
C VAL A 60 -8.39 6.91 -9.88
N ILE A 61 -7.57 7.58 -9.06
CA ILE A 61 -8.06 8.46 -7.98
C ILE A 61 -8.91 9.61 -8.55
N ALA A 62 -8.46 10.24 -9.62
CA ALA A 62 -9.18 11.32 -10.28
C ALA A 62 -10.53 10.84 -10.84
N ASP A 63 -10.56 9.68 -11.48
CA ASP A 63 -11.78 9.09 -12.05
C ASP A 63 -12.79 8.74 -10.94
N LEU A 64 -12.32 8.13 -9.86
CA LEU A 64 -13.15 7.80 -8.70
C LEU A 64 -13.69 9.06 -8.00
N TYR A 65 -12.86 10.08 -7.84
CA TYR A 65 -13.25 11.37 -7.29
C TYR A 65 -14.33 12.07 -8.13
N ASN A 66 -14.15 12.08 -9.45
CA ASN A 66 -15.12 12.63 -10.41
C ASN A 66 -16.46 11.88 -10.37
N GLU A 67 -16.44 10.57 -10.10
CA GLU A 67 -17.65 9.78 -9.85
C GLU A 67 -18.25 10.00 -8.45
N GLY A 68 -17.69 10.90 -7.66
CA GLY A 68 -18.23 11.33 -6.36
C GLY A 68 -17.67 10.58 -5.16
N LEU A 69 -16.62 9.79 -5.30
CA LEU A 69 -15.94 9.16 -4.15
C LEU A 69 -15.26 10.24 -3.29
N ARG A 70 -15.35 10.10 -1.96
CA ARG A 70 -14.71 11.00 -1.00
C ARG A 70 -13.90 10.26 0.07
N VAL A 71 -14.01 8.95 0.13
CA VAL A 71 -13.24 8.10 1.05
C VAL A 71 -12.67 6.91 0.30
N LEU A 72 -11.36 6.86 0.17
CA LEU A 72 -10.60 5.77 -0.44
C LEU A 72 -9.74 5.10 0.63
N GLN A 73 -9.59 3.80 0.56
CA GLN A 73 -8.63 3.05 1.37
C GLN A 73 -7.65 2.33 0.47
N PHE A 74 -6.37 2.48 0.75
CA PHE A 74 -5.33 1.61 0.24
C PHE A 74 -5.24 0.34 1.10
N ASP A 75 -5.36 -0.81 0.49
CA ASP A 75 -5.06 -2.09 1.14
C ASP A 75 -3.59 -2.40 0.90
N ASP A 76 -2.77 -2.22 1.95
CA ASP A 76 -1.32 -2.23 1.89
C ASP A 76 -0.71 -3.27 2.85
N CYS A 77 -0.82 -4.54 2.48
CA CYS A 77 -0.19 -5.62 3.23
C CYS A 77 1.35 -5.62 3.11
N THR A 78 1.92 -4.76 2.26
CA THR A 78 3.36 -4.63 2.04
C THR A 78 4.11 -4.28 3.32
N TRP A 79 3.55 -3.36 4.11
CA TRP A 79 4.12 -2.97 5.40
C TRP A 79 4.18 -4.13 6.39
N GLY A 80 3.13 -4.95 6.44
CA GLY A 80 3.13 -6.17 7.24
C GLY A 80 4.18 -7.19 6.78
N ALA A 81 4.38 -7.29 5.48
CA ALA A 81 5.40 -8.16 4.89
C ALA A 81 6.83 -7.66 5.18
N LEU A 82 7.07 -6.35 5.12
CA LEU A 82 8.36 -5.74 5.45
C LEU A 82 8.67 -5.80 6.95
N ALA A 83 7.66 -5.75 7.80
CA ALA A 83 7.82 -5.90 9.25
C ALA A 83 8.28 -7.31 9.66
N ASP A 84 7.92 -8.33 8.89
CA ASP A 84 8.27 -9.74 9.13
C ASP A 84 9.68 -10.05 8.61
N ASP A 85 10.60 -10.42 9.49
CA ASP A 85 11.97 -10.79 9.12
C ASP A 85 12.02 -11.98 8.17
N GLY A 86 11.15 -12.96 8.35
CA GLY A 86 11.05 -14.15 7.49
C GLY A 86 10.62 -13.80 6.07
N PHE A 87 9.70 -12.85 5.93
CA PHE A 87 9.26 -12.38 4.63
C PHE A 87 10.27 -11.42 3.98
N ALA A 88 10.78 -10.46 4.74
CA ALA A 88 11.75 -9.48 4.26
C ALA A 88 13.05 -10.15 3.76
N ASN A 89 13.44 -11.27 4.36
CA ASN A 89 14.57 -12.08 3.89
C ASN A 89 14.42 -12.60 2.45
N ARG A 90 13.22 -12.63 1.88
CA ARG A 90 13.01 -13.04 0.48
C ARG A 90 13.59 -12.04 -0.53
N PHE A 91 13.70 -10.79 -0.13
CA PHE A 91 14.29 -9.71 -0.95
C PHE A 91 15.77 -9.50 -0.65
N ARG A 92 16.32 -10.30 0.28
CA ARG A 92 17.70 -10.14 0.74
C ARG A 92 18.68 -10.49 -0.38
N ASP A 93 19.62 -9.59 -0.57
CA ASP A 93 20.86 -9.81 -1.33
C ASP A 93 22.05 -10.02 -0.38
N ALA A 94 23.25 -9.62 -0.79
CA ALA A 94 24.47 -9.73 0.04
C ALA A 94 24.52 -8.69 1.19
N ARG A 95 23.62 -7.72 1.22
CA ARG A 95 23.57 -6.67 2.24
C ARG A 95 22.88 -7.14 3.53
N PRO A 96 23.08 -6.41 4.66
CA PRO A 96 22.30 -6.61 5.87
C PRO A 96 20.79 -6.45 5.63
N LEU A 97 19.98 -7.28 6.30
CA LEU A 97 18.52 -7.25 6.14
C LEU A 97 17.93 -5.86 6.37
N GLU A 98 18.43 -5.12 7.36
CA GLU A 98 17.96 -3.77 7.69
C GLU A 98 18.19 -2.75 6.57
N GLU A 99 19.28 -2.87 5.82
CA GLU A 99 19.53 -2.00 4.68
C GLU A 99 18.55 -2.30 3.55
N VAL A 100 18.32 -3.57 3.27
CA VAL A 100 17.36 -4.02 2.25
C VAL A 100 15.94 -3.59 2.64
N ARG A 101 15.54 -3.83 3.90
CA ARG A 101 14.23 -3.42 4.41
C ARG A 101 14.01 -1.91 4.25
N ARG A 102 14.99 -1.10 4.65
CA ARG A 102 14.91 0.37 4.53
C ARG A 102 14.79 0.82 3.09
N GLU A 103 15.51 0.20 2.16
CA GLU A 103 15.38 0.50 0.73
C GLU A 103 13.95 0.23 0.23
N TYR A 104 13.42 -0.96 0.53
CA TYR A 104 12.06 -1.31 0.09
C TYR A 104 10.98 -0.46 0.78
N ALA A 105 11.15 -0.16 2.06
CA ALA A 105 10.26 0.74 2.77
C ALA A 105 10.27 2.15 2.15
N ALA A 106 11.44 2.69 1.81
CA ALA A 106 11.56 3.98 1.12
C ALA A 106 10.89 3.97 -0.27
N ARG A 107 11.00 2.88 -1.02
CA ARG A 107 10.32 2.72 -2.31
C ARG A 107 8.80 2.69 -2.15
N CYS A 108 8.29 1.95 -1.17
CA CYS A 108 6.86 1.89 -0.87
C CYS A 108 6.32 3.26 -0.46
N LEU A 109 7.05 3.95 0.41
CA LEU A 109 6.70 5.28 0.87
C LEU A 109 6.64 6.29 -0.28
N ALA A 110 7.64 6.27 -1.18
CA ALA A 110 7.66 7.12 -2.37
C ALA A 110 6.45 6.86 -3.28
N LEU A 111 6.16 5.59 -3.59
CA LEU A 111 5.00 5.18 -4.39
C LEU A 111 3.68 5.69 -3.82
N ASN A 112 3.45 5.46 -2.53
CA ASN A 112 2.21 5.85 -1.87
C ASN A 112 2.09 7.37 -1.75
N ASN A 113 3.12 8.06 -1.28
CA ASN A 113 3.08 9.51 -1.07
C ASN A 113 3.00 10.30 -2.36
N GLU A 114 3.78 9.96 -3.39
CA GLU A 114 3.70 10.63 -4.69
C GLU A 114 2.33 10.42 -5.34
N THR A 115 1.70 9.28 -5.13
CA THR A 115 0.33 9.00 -5.60
C THR A 115 -0.71 9.89 -4.91
N ILE A 116 -0.55 10.13 -3.61
CA ILE A 116 -1.47 10.94 -2.80
C ILE A 116 -1.25 12.43 -3.04
N GLU A 117 -0.05 12.82 -3.43
CA GLU A 117 0.32 14.21 -3.64
C GLU A 117 -0.57 14.91 -4.67
N GLY A 118 -1.10 16.06 -4.28
CA GLY A 118 -1.99 16.87 -5.12
C GLY A 118 -3.43 16.36 -5.20
N LYS A 119 -3.82 15.38 -4.38
CA LYS A 119 -5.23 14.94 -4.27
C LYS A 119 -6.15 16.08 -3.85
N PRO A 120 -7.45 16.07 -4.22
CA PRO A 120 -8.41 17.03 -3.71
C PRO A 120 -8.46 17.06 -2.19
N GLY A 121 -8.58 18.26 -1.59
CA GLY A 121 -8.52 18.44 -0.15
C GLY A 121 -9.66 17.79 0.64
N ASP A 122 -10.80 17.53 -0.01
CA ASP A 122 -11.96 16.83 0.57
C ASP A 122 -11.96 15.31 0.30
N LEU A 123 -10.94 14.78 -0.37
CA LEU A 123 -10.74 13.35 -0.53
C LEU A 123 -9.92 12.81 0.65
N VAL A 124 -10.53 11.93 1.42
CA VAL A 124 -9.88 11.17 2.49
C VAL A 124 -9.25 9.91 1.89
N ILE A 125 -7.95 9.71 2.11
CA ILE A 125 -7.24 8.49 1.76
C ILE A 125 -6.68 7.88 3.05
N ASN A 126 -7.07 6.64 3.32
CA ASN A 126 -6.61 5.88 4.49
C ASN A 126 -5.78 4.69 4.02
N THR A 127 -4.92 4.16 4.88
CA THR A 127 -4.21 2.91 4.63
C THR A 127 -4.71 1.80 5.55
N HIS A 128 -4.74 0.57 5.06
CA HIS A 128 -5.03 -0.64 5.83
C HIS A 128 -3.84 -1.58 5.76
N VAL A 129 -3.34 -1.99 6.92
CA VAL A 129 -2.24 -2.95 7.02
C VAL A 129 -2.69 -4.17 7.80
N CYS A 130 -2.71 -5.31 7.13
CA CYS A 130 -2.96 -6.61 7.75
C CYS A 130 -1.75 -7.55 7.60
N ARG A 131 -1.89 -8.73 8.12
CA ARG A 131 -0.86 -9.80 7.99
C ARG A 131 -1.15 -10.77 6.84
N GLY A 132 -2.06 -10.38 5.95
CA GLY A 132 -2.51 -11.17 4.81
C GLY A 132 -3.64 -12.16 5.18
N ASN A 133 -4.41 -12.52 4.16
CA ASN A 133 -5.47 -13.52 4.30
C ASN A 133 -5.67 -14.24 2.96
N PHE A 134 -5.00 -15.37 2.80
CA PHE A 134 -5.22 -16.26 1.66
C PHE A 134 -5.59 -17.66 2.17
N ALA A 135 -6.76 -18.15 1.78
CA ALA A 135 -7.26 -19.45 2.22
C ALA A 135 -7.25 -19.65 3.75
N SER A 136 -7.68 -18.61 4.50
CA SER A 136 -7.69 -18.55 5.97
C SER A 136 -6.32 -18.66 6.63
N LYS A 137 -5.25 -18.29 5.91
CA LYS A 137 -3.88 -18.23 6.43
C LYS A 137 -3.33 -16.83 6.28
N TRP A 138 -2.53 -16.40 7.26
CA TRP A 138 -1.74 -15.17 7.16
C TRP A 138 -0.44 -15.42 6.38
N ILE A 139 0.18 -14.36 5.88
CA ILE A 139 1.42 -14.39 5.08
C ILE A 139 2.60 -13.91 5.91
N SER A 140 2.37 -12.94 6.81
CA SER A 140 3.41 -12.28 7.61
C SER A 140 3.01 -12.18 9.07
N GLN A 141 3.99 -11.93 9.94
CA GLN A 141 3.82 -11.75 11.39
C GLN A 141 4.82 -10.73 11.94
N GLY A 142 4.62 -10.29 13.17
CA GLY A 142 5.48 -9.33 13.87
C GLY A 142 4.82 -7.97 14.05
N GLY A 143 5.37 -7.18 14.96
CA GLY A 143 4.95 -5.80 15.22
C GLY A 143 5.50 -4.81 14.19
N TYR A 144 5.25 -3.53 14.41
CA TYR A 144 5.57 -2.47 13.43
C TYR A 144 6.96 -1.85 13.63
N GLN A 145 7.72 -2.24 14.65
CA GLN A 145 8.99 -1.62 15.05
C GLN A 145 10.01 -1.53 13.91
N ASN A 146 9.93 -2.45 12.95
CA ASN A 146 10.85 -2.50 11.82
C ASN A 146 10.47 -1.55 10.67
N VAL A 147 9.29 -0.92 10.71
CA VAL A 147 8.74 -0.08 9.63
C VAL A 147 8.00 1.15 10.16
N GLU A 148 8.03 1.41 11.47
CA GLU A 148 7.22 2.46 12.11
C GLU A 148 7.59 3.86 11.63
N ASP A 149 8.88 4.12 11.40
CA ASP A 149 9.35 5.43 10.96
C ASP A 149 8.81 5.77 9.57
N GLU A 150 8.86 4.83 8.63
CA GLU A 150 8.35 5.05 7.28
C GLU A 150 6.82 5.00 7.24
N LEU A 151 6.22 4.00 7.87
CA LEU A 151 4.76 3.85 7.85
C LEU A 151 4.06 4.94 8.64
N LEU A 152 4.35 5.04 9.96
CA LEU A 152 3.56 5.87 10.87
C LEU A 152 3.97 7.34 10.86
N ALA A 153 5.27 7.63 10.66
CA ALA A 153 5.77 8.99 10.61
C ALA A 153 5.94 9.52 9.17
N GLY A 154 6.02 8.64 8.17
CA GLY A 154 6.33 9.01 6.79
C GLY A 154 5.14 9.01 5.83
N GLU A 155 4.15 8.14 5.98
CA GLU A 155 3.07 8.01 5.01
C GLU A 155 1.99 9.10 5.19
N ASN A 156 1.68 9.82 4.10
CA ASN A 156 0.79 11.00 4.11
C ASN A 156 -0.71 10.63 3.99
N VAL A 157 -1.16 9.62 4.73
CA VAL A 157 -2.56 9.21 4.77
C VAL A 157 -3.34 9.92 5.87
N ASN A 158 -4.68 9.88 5.78
CA ASN A 158 -5.55 10.52 6.75
C ASN A 158 -5.78 9.65 8.00
N ALA A 159 -5.72 8.32 7.86
CA ALA A 159 -5.86 7.39 8.97
C ALA A 159 -5.26 6.02 8.63
N TYR A 160 -4.90 5.30 9.68
CA TYR A 160 -4.35 3.95 9.63
C TYR A 160 -5.36 2.96 10.21
N TYR A 161 -5.61 1.86 9.49
CA TYR A 161 -6.36 0.70 9.96
C TYR A 161 -5.40 -0.48 10.09
N LEU A 162 -4.83 -0.64 11.27
CA LEU A 162 -3.74 -1.56 11.53
C LEU A 162 -4.24 -2.83 12.20
N GLU A 163 -3.77 -3.98 11.74
CA GLU A 163 -3.89 -5.22 12.50
C GLU A 163 -2.84 -5.22 13.61
N TYR A 164 -3.25 -5.26 14.88
CA TYR A 164 -2.39 -5.27 16.06
C TYR A 164 -3.08 -5.97 17.24
N ASP A 165 -2.43 -6.01 18.40
CA ASP A 165 -2.96 -6.55 19.66
C ASP A 165 -3.25 -8.06 19.60
N THR A 166 -2.40 -8.78 18.86
CA THR A 166 -2.41 -10.24 18.79
C THR A 166 -0.98 -10.77 18.76
N ASP A 167 -0.77 -12.03 19.19
CA ASP A 167 0.56 -12.67 19.15
C ASP A 167 1.17 -12.63 17.73
N ARG A 168 0.33 -12.61 16.71
CA ARG A 168 0.75 -12.56 15.30
C ARG A 168 1.16 -11.16 14.86
N ALA A 169 0.37 -10.16 15.23
CA ALA A 169 0.55 -8.80 14.73
C ALA A 169 1.42 -7.93 15.64
N GLY A 170 1.66 -8.40 16.87
CA GLY A 170 2.39 -7.62 17.86
C GLY A 170 1.53 -6.52 18.48
N ASP A 171 2.19 -5.67 19.24
CA ASP A 171 1.66 -4.44 19.85
C ASP A 171 2.45 -3.21 19.37
N PHE A 172 2.17 -2.07 19.94
CA PHE A 172 2.91 -0.83 19.75
C PHE A 172 3.89 -0.58 20.86
#